data_c86411aab310386550a05ff1e60bb7ed
#
_entry.id   c86411aab310386550a05ff1e60bb7ed
#
_cell.length_a   1.000
_cell.length_b   1.000
_cell.length_c   1.000
_cell.angle_alpha   90.00
_cell.angle_beta   90.00
_cell.angle_gamma   90.00
#
_symmetry.space_group_name_H-M   'P 1'
#
loop_
_entity.id
_entity.type
_entity.pdbx_description
1 polymer ?
#
loop_
_entity_poly.entity_id
_entity_poly.type
_entity_poly.pdbx_seq_one_letter_code
_entity_poly.pdbx_strand_id
1 'polypeptide(L)'
;REFWQLNVDLFGVANIWADLEMVCLAYDILRAFRAEDDMFTIRLGDRRLTNYLMTDYLGLDAERTGRTIKLLDRKNKLTDEQFQAQAQEILGDDEAVSKLDRLMTVQSLSDLPDRIKHDQVIEPLTGLLAELKGRGVNNARYDITLMRGFDYYTGIVFEIFDEAPQNKRALFGGGR
;
A
#
# COMPACT_ATOMS: atom_id res chain seq x y z
N ARG A 1 -8.11 -2.35 29.77
CA ARG A 1 -8.26 -3.50 28.86
C ARG A 1 -6.91 -4.19 28.76
N GLU A 2 -6.92 -5.50 28.82
CA GLU A 2 -5.77 -6.36 28.61
C GLU A 2 -5.90 -7.02 27.25
N PHE A 3 -4.79 -7.16 26.50
CA PHE A 3 -4.76 -7.82 25.21
C PHE A 3 -3.38 -8.46 24.99
N TRP A 4 -3.35 -9.51 24.19
CA TRP A 4 -2.12 -10.14 23.74
C TRP A 4 -1.69 -9.56 22.42
N GLN A 5 -0.38 -9.32 22.27
CA GLN A 5 0.21 -8.79 21.04
C GLN A 5 1.46 -9.58 20.70
N LEU A 6 1.58 -10.01 19.44
CA LEU A 6 2.79 -10.56 18.87
C LEU A 6 3.47 -9.47 18.05
N ASN A 7 4.70 -9.11 18.43
CA ASN A 7 5.57 -8.23 17.64
C ASN A 7 6.76 -9.03 17.14
N VAL A 8 7.14 -8.79 15.90
CA VAL A 8 8.35 -9.34 15.29
C VAL A 8 9.10 -8.21 14.61
N ASP A 9 10.39 -8.10 14.92
CA ASP A 9 11.28 -7.10 14.34
C ASP A 9 12.54 -7.78 13.77
N LEU A 10 12.96 -7.36 12.58
CA LEU A 10 14.19 -7.81 11.94
C LEU A 10 15.16 -6.65 11.83
N PHE A 11 16.34 -6.79 12.43
CA PHE A 11 17.36 -5.75 12.48
C PHE A 11 18.59 -6.12 11.66
N GLY A 12 19.32 -5.11 11.17
CA GLY A 12 20.61 -5.28 10.52
C GLY A 12 20.55 -5.66 9.04
N VAL A 13 19.36 -5.79 8.45
CA VAL A 13 19.18 -6.13 7.03
C VAL A 13 18.38 -5.03 6.34
N ALA A 14 18.98 -4.36 5.35
CA ALA A 14 18.37 -3.22 4.64
C ALA A 14 18.03 -3.54 3.18
N ASN A 15 17.71 -4.77 2.84
CA ASN A 15 17.39 -5.20 1.48
C ASN A 15 16.01 -5.87 1.42
N ILE A 16 15.57 -6.20 0.21
CA ILE A 16 14.25 -6.77 -0.07
C ILE A 16 13.99 -8.13 0.63
N TRP A 17 15.04 -8.85 0.98
CA TRP A 17 14.91 -10.16 1.65
C TRP A 17 14.33 -10.01 3.05
N ALA A 18 14.63 -8.88 3.73
CA ALA A 18 13.99 -8.57 5.00
C ALA A 18 12.49 -8.32 4.84
N ASP A 19 12.09 -7.55 3.83
CA ASP A 19 10.67 -7.29 3.54
C ASP A 19 9.95 -8.61 3.19
N LEU A 20 10.59 -9.45 2.35
CA LEU A 20 10.06 -10.75 1.94
C LEU A 20 9.87 -11.68 3.15
N GLU A 21 10.87 -11.78 4.03
CA GLU A 21 10.80 -12.60 5.24
C GLU A 21 9.64 -12.17 6.14
N MET A 22 9.49 -10.87 6.37
CA MET A 22 8.42 -10.33 7.21
C MET A 22 7.03 -10.57 6.63
N VAL A 23 6.86 -10.43 5.31
CA VAL A 23 5.57 -10.70 4.66
C VAL A 23 5.27 -12.20 4.63
N CYS A 24 6.26 -13.06 4.34
CA CYS A 24 6.11 -14.51 4.42
C CYS A 24 5.74 -14.96 5.83
N LEU A 25 6.42 -14.43 6.86
CA LEU A 25 6.08 -14.73 8.26
C LEU A 25 4.63 -14.35 8.58
N ALA A 26 4.18 -13.18 8.13
CA ALA A 26 2.80 -12.74 8.34
C ALA A 26 1.79 -13.68 7.64
N TYR A 27 2.10 -14.13 6.42
CA TYR A 27 1.32 -15.15 5.71
C TYR A 27 1.30 -16.48 6.48
N ASP A 28 2.46 -16.98 6.90
CA ASP A 28 2.60 -18.27 7.60
C ASP A 28 1.85 -18.27 8.93
N ILE A 29 1.80 -17.15 9.65
CA ILE A 29 1.00 -16.99 10.88
C ILE A 29 -0.47 -17.27 10.57
N LEU A 30 -1.04 -16.69 9.52
CA LEU A 30 -2.43 -16.92 9.16
C LEU A 30 -2.67 -18.36 8.71
N ARG A 31 -1.75 -18.92 7.93
CA ARG A 31 -1.82 -20.35 7.54
C ARG A 31 -1.75 -21.29 8.75
N ALA A 32 -0.98 -20.94 9.77
CA ALA A 32 -0.94 -21.71 11.03
C ALA A 32 -2.29 -21.65 11.77
N PHE A 33 -3.04 -20.56 11.65
CA PHE A 33 -4.43 -20.44 12.10
C PHE A 33 -5.46 -21.08 11.14
N ARG A 34 -4.99 -21.78 10.09
CA ARG A 34 -5.82 -22.46 9.06
C ARG A 34 -6.62 -21.50 8.17
N ALA A 35 -6.19 -20.26 8.05
CA ALA A 35 -6.76 -19.37 7.05
C ALA A 35 -6.35 -19.84 5.64
N GLU A 36 -7.29 -19.93 4.71
CA GLU A 36 -7.03 -20.21 3.29
C GLU A 36 -6.78 -18.90 2.53
N ASP A 37 -6.16 -19.00 1.33
CA ASP A 37 -5.72 -17.84 0.56
C ASP A 37 -6.87 -16.91 0.10
N ASP A 38 -8.06 -17.42 0.00
CA ASP A 38 -9.29 -16.68 -0.33
C ASP A 38 -9.93 -15.96 0.87
N MET A 39 -9.47 -16.28 2.09
CA MET A 39 -10.00 -15.66 3.31
C MET A 39 -9.35 -14.32 3.65
N PHE A 40 -8.18 -14.01 3.08
CA PHE A 40 -7.46 -12.77 3.37
C PHE A 40 -6.63 -12.27 2.19
N THR A 41 -6.35 -10.98 2.18
CA THR A 41 -5.47 -10.33 1.20
C THR A 41 -4.33 -9.62 1.90
N ILE A 42 -3.12 -9.77 1.37
CA ILE A 42 -1.95 -9.00 1.77
C ILE A 42 -1.82 -7.81 0.84
N ARG A 43 -2.07 -6.61 1.35
CA ARG A 43 -1.91 -5.37 0.58
C ARG A 43 -0.54 -4.80 0.84
N LEU A 44 0.14 -4.41 -0.24
CA LEU A 44 1.50 -3.91 -0.25
C LEU A 44 1.54 -2.48 -0.81
N GLY A 45 2.33 -1.63 -0.17
CA GLY A 45 2.69 -0.31 -0.64
C GLY A 45 4.19 -0.07 -0.55
N ASP A 46 4.69 0.97 -1.19
CA ASP A 46 6.05 1.47 -1.02
C ASP A 46 6.03 2.99 -0.87
N ARG A 47 6.61 3.49 0.21
CA ARG A 47 6.67 4.93 0.49
C ARG A 47 7.40 5.73 -0.56
N ARG A 48 8.44 5.14 -1.14
CA ARG A 48 9.20 5.77 -2.23
C ARG A 48 8.34 5.92 -3.48
N LEU A 49 7.61 4.86 -3.86
CA LEU A 49 6.66 4.92 -4.98
C LEU A 49 5.56 5.95 -4.69
N THR A 50 4.96 5.93 -3.49
CA THR A 50 3.94 6.91 -3.11
C THR A 50 4.46 8.35 -3.21
N ASN A 51 5.65 8.63 -2.68
CA ASN A 51 6.26 9.96 -2.79
C ASN A 51 6.49 10.35 -4.25
N TYR A 52 7.07 9.46 -5.05
CA TYR A 52 7.27 9.68 -6.49
C TYR A 52 5.96 10.00 -7.22
N LEU A 53 4.89 9.27 -6.92
CA LEU A 53 3.56 9.53 -7.50
C LEU A 53 3.04 10.93 -7.14
N MET A 54 3.27 11.38 -5.91
CA MET A 54 2.81 12.70 -5.48
C MET A 54 3.68 13.84 -6.05
N THR A 55 5.00 13.73 -5.94
CA THR A 55 5.93 14.82 -6.30
C THR A 55 6.23 14.87 -7.79
N ASP A 56 6.56 13.73 -8.41
CA ASP A 56 7.05 13.68 -9.79
C ASP A 56 5.95 13.45 -10.83
N TYR A 57 4.95 12.62 -10.49
CA TYR A 57 3.87 12.32 -11.42
C TYR A 57 2.73 13.35 -11.33
N LEU A 58 2.27 13.69 -10.11
CA LEU A 58 1.23 14.69 -9.89
C LEU A 58 1.80 16.13 -9.81
N GLY A 59 3.11 16.30 -9.61
CA GLY A 59 3.76 17.60 -9.52
C GLY A 59 3.42 18.39 -8.24
N LEU A 60 3.13 17.71 -7.14
CA LEU A 60 2.70 18.34 -5.90
C LEU A 60 3.89 18.82 -5.06
N ASP A 61 3.73 19.98 -4.43
CA ASP A 61 4.61 20.43 -3.36
C ASP A 61 4.40 19.62 -2.06
N ALA A 62 5.23 19.87 -1.05
CA ALA A 62 5.20 19.13 0.20
C ALA A 62 3.87 19.28 0.97
N GLU A 63 3.25 20.46 0.93
CA GLU A 63 1.97 20.71 1.62
C GLU A 63 0.84 19.92 0.95
N ARG A 64 0.69 20.04 -0.37
CA ARG A 64 -0.32 19.33 -1.16
C ARG A 64 -0.10 17.81 -1.09
N THR A 65 1.15 17.35 -1.15
CA THR A 65 1.52 15.95 -0.94
C THR A 65 0.98 15.42 0.38
N GLY A 66 1.26 16.11 1.49
CA GLY A 66 0.79 15.70 2.82
C GLY A 66 -0.74 15.70 2.94
N ARG A 67 -1.43 16.67 2.34
CA ARG A 67 -2.90 16.73 2.29
C ARG A 67 -3.49 15.60 1.46
N THR A 68 -2.91 15.31 0.28
CA THR A 68 -3.35 14.22 -0.62
C THR A 68 -3.18 12.85 0.03
N ILE A 69 -2.06 12.60 0.71
CA ILE A 69 -1.83 11.35 1.43
C ILE A 69 -2.88 11.15 2.54
N LYS A 70 -3.20 12.19 3.31
CA LYS A 70 -4.26 12.13 4.33
C LYS A 70 -5.66 11.91 3.72
N LEU A 71 -5.89 12.42 2.51
CA LEU A 71 -7.13 12.16 1.78
C LEU A 71 -7.20 10.69 1.34
N LEU A 72 -6.12 10.13 0.81
CA LEU A 72 -6.03 8.72 0.40
C LEU A 72 -6.24 7.77 1.59
N ASP A 73 -5.63 8.03 2.75
CA ASP A 73 -5.82 7.25 3.98
C ASP A 73 -7.30 7.18 4.42
N ARG A 74 -8.06 8.20 4.07
CA ARG A 74 -9.49 8.31 4.41
C ARG A 74 -10.43 7.87 3.29
N LYS A 75 -9.92 7.47 2.12
CA LYS A 75 -10.75 7.14 0.93
C LYS A 75 -11.89 6.18 1.27
N ASN A 76 -11.59 5.12 2.01
CA ASN A 76 -12.59 4.11 2.38
C ASN A 76 -13.68 4.60 3.38
N LYS A 77 -13.56 5.82 3.89
CA LYS A 77 -14.51 6.45 4.83
C LYS A 77 -15.32 7.57 4.18
N LEU A 78 -15.04 7.89 2.92
CA LEU A 78 -15.66 8.97 2.15
C LEU A 78 -16.53 8.38 1.04
N THR A 79 -17.57 9.13 0.63
CA THR A 79 -18.25 8.85 -0.64
C THR A 79 -17.37 9.32 -1.80
N ASP A 80 -17.65 8.85 -3.02
CA ASP A 80 -16.87 9.26 -4.18
C ASP A 80 -17.00 10.78 -4.42
N GLU A 81 -18.18 11.37 -4.23
CA GLU A 81 -18.40 12.81 -4.35
C GLU A 81 -17.59 13.60 -3.31
N GLN A 82 -17.53 13.11 -2.06
CA GLN A 82 -16.74 13.74 -0.99
C GLN A 82 -15.25 13.66 -1.29
N PHE A 83 -14.80 12.52 -1.80
CA PHE A 83 -13.39 12.34 -2.19
C PHE A 83 -13.02 13.30 -3.32
N GLN A 84 -13.82 13.35 -4.38
CA GLN A 84 -13.61 14.24 -5.54
C GLN A 84 -13.59 15.72 -5.13
N ALA A 85 -14.54 16.17 -4.32
CA ALA A 85 -14.58 17.54 -3.85
C ALA A 85 -13.32 17.93 -3.05
N GLN A 86 -12.83 17.03 -2.17
CA GLN A 86 -11.61 17.26 -1.40
C GLN A 86 -10.36 17.19 -2.28
N ALA A 87 -10.31 16.27 -3.25
CA ALA A 87 -9.22 16.18 -4.22
C ALA A 87 -9.11 17.48 -5.03
N GLN A 88 -10.24 18.01 -5.54
CA GLN A 88 -10.27 19.26 -6.26
C GLN A 88 -9.80 20.44 -5.41
N GLU A 89 -10.23 20.52 -4.14
CA GLU A 89 -9.78 21.57 -3.21
C GLU A 89 -8.27 21.53 -2.95
N ILE A 90 -7.70 20.33 -2.82
CA ILE A 90 -6.28 20.15 -2.51
C ILE A 90 -5.41 20.39 -3.74
N LEU A 91 -5.78 19.80 -4.87
CA LEU A 91 -4.98 19.82 -6.09
C LEU A 91 -5.15 21.11 -6.88
N GLY A 92 -6.38 21.68 -6.92
CA GLY A 92 -6.68 22.95 -7.57
C GLY A 92 -6.51 22.95 -9.09
N ASP A 93 -6.28 21.79 -9.71
CA ASP A 93 -6.01 21.58 -11.13
C ASP A 93 -6.72 20.32 -11.61
N ASP A 94 -7.55 20.45 -12.64
CA ASP A 94 -8.34 19.34 -13.20
C ASP A 94 -7.46 18.23 -13.80
N GLU A 95 -6.28 18.56 -14.31
CA GLU A 95 -5.33 17.57 -14.83
C GLU A 95 -4.78 16.70 -13.68
N ALA A 96 -4.37 17.32 -12.57
CA ALA A 96 -3.89 16.62 -11.39
C ALA A 96 -4.99 15.73 -10.76
N VAL A 97 -6.22 16.20 -10.69
CA VAL A 97 -7.37 15.40 -10.24
C VAL A 97 -7.59 14.21 -11.15
N SER A 98 -7.59 14.40 -12.48
CA SER A 98 -7.74 13.31 -13.45
C SER A 98 -6.60 12.27 -13.35
N LYS A 99 -5.37 12.73 -13.11
CA LYS A 99 -4.23 11.82 -12.87
C LYS A 99 -4.41 11.04 -11.57
N LEU A 100 -4.85 11.69 -10.49
CA LEU A 100 -5.13 11.01 -9.22
C LEU A 100 -6.21 9.95 -9.38
N ASP A 101 -7.30 10.26 -10.10
CA ASP A 101 -8.38 9.31 -10.36
C ASP A 101 -7.90 8.08 -11.13
N ARG A 102 -7.05 8.26 -12.13
CA ARG A 102 -6.42 7.13 -12.83
C ARG A 102 -5.60 6.26 -11.88
N LEU A 103 -4.82 6.87 -10.98
CA LEU A 103 -4.06 6.12 -9.98
C LEU A 103 -4.98 5.33 -9.05
N MET A 104 -6.17 5.86 -8.72
CA MET A 104 -7.15 5.18 -7.86
C MET A 104 -7.81 3.96 -8.53
N THR A 105 -7.75 3.84 -9.86
CA THR A 105 -8.24 2.65 -10.59
C THR A 105 -7.19 1.55 -10.74
N VAL A 106 -5.94 1.81 -10.35
CA VAL A 106 -4.84 0.85 -10.44
C VAL A 106 -5.06 -0.32 -9.48
N GLN A 107 -5.08 -1.53 -10.01
CA GLN A 107 -5.22 -2.76 -9.21
C GLN A 107 -3.92 -3.57 -9.16
N SER A 108 -3.02 -3.32 -10.11
CA SER A 108 -1.70 -3.95 -10.16
C SER A 108 -0.65 -2.95 -10.63
N LEU A 109 0.62 -3.24 -10.40
CA LEU A 109 1.71 -2.39 -10.89
C LEU A 109 1.74 -2.28 -12.43
N SER A 110 1.20 -3.28 -13.15
CA SER A 110 1.09 -3.24 -14.61
C SER A 110 0.06 -2.23 -15.13
N ASP A 111 -0.86 -1.78 -14.29
CA ASP A 111 -1.90 -0.80 -14.65
C ASP A 111 -1.42 0.65 -14.45
N LEU A 112 -0.25 0.83 -13.83
CA LEU A 112 0.35 2.15 -13.67
C LEU A 112 0.64 2.78 -15.05
N PRO A 113 0.63 4.12 -15.17
CA PRO A 113 1.02 4.81 -16.40
C PRO A 113 2.40 4.38 -16.89
N ASP A 114 2.61 4.32 -18.22
CA ASP A 114 3.85 3.82 -18.83
C ASP A 114 5.12 4.51 -18.31
N ARG A 115 5.06 5.82 -18.07
CA ARG A 115 6.15 6.57 -17.46
C ARG A 115 6.59 6.00 -16.11
N ILE A 116 5.68 5.45 -15.34
CA ILE A 116 5.94 4.91 -13.99
C ILE A 116 6.34 3.45 -14.06
N LYS A 117 5.67 2.66 -14.92
CA LYS A 117 5.95 1.22 -15.07
C LYS A 117 7.41 0.89 -15.42
N HIS A 118 8.08 1.81 -16.09
CA HIS A 118 9.47 1.66 -16.54
C HIS A 118 10.47 2.44 -15.67
N ASP A 119 10.00 3.03 -14.56
CA ASP A 119 10.86 3.73 -13.61
C ASP A 119 11.43 2.75 -12.58
N GLN A 120 12.68 2.96 -12.16
CA GLN A 120 13.33 2.14 -11.13
C GLN A 120 12.61 2.18 -9.77
N VAL A 121 11.78 3.18 -9.53
CA VAL A 121 11.03 3.33 -8.27
C VAL A 121 10.09 2.15 -8.00
N ILE A 122 9.60 1.45 -9.04
CA ILE A 122 8.71 0.30 -8.86
C ILE A 122 9.44 -1.03 -8.67
N GLU A 123 10.75 -1.10 -9.00
CA GLU A 123 11.50 -2.37 -9.00
C GLU A 123 11.44 -3.11 -7.65
N PRO A 124 11.60 -2.44 -6.48
CA PRO A 124 11.56 -3.14 -5.21
C PRO A 124 10.21 -3.83 -4.94
N LEU A 125 9.11 -3.14 -5.26
CA LEU A 125 7.77 -3.69 -5.05
C LEU A 125 7.44 -4.78 -6.07
N THR A 126 7.85 -4.61 -7.32
CA THR A 126 7.72 -5.62 -8.39
C THR A 126 8.50 -6.87 -8.02
N GLY A 127 9.75 -6.73 -7.59
CA GLY A 127 10.58 -7.84 -7.14
C GLY A 127 9.98 -8.58 -5.95
N LEU A 128 9.48 -7.84 -4.94
CA LEU A 128 8.84 -8.44 -3.78
C LEU A 128 7.60 -9.26 -4.18
N LEU A 129 6.72 -8.71 -5.00
CA LEU A 129 5.52 -9.42 -5.47
C LEU A 129 5.87 -10.68 -6.27
N ALA A 130 6.90 -10.61 -7.11
CA ALA A 130 7.38 -11.78 -7.87
C ALA A 130 7.93 -12.88 -6.95
N GLU A 131 8.73 -12.51 -5.96
CA GLU A 131 9.29 -13.45 -4.97
C GLU A 131 8.21 -14.08 -4.09
N LEU A 132 7.23 -13.31 -3.64
CA LEU A 132 6.08 -13.79 -2.88
C LEU A 132 5.28 -14.82 -3.70
N LYS A 133 4.99 -14.50 -4.95
CA LYS A 133 4.31 -15.42 -5.87
C LYS A 133 5.12 -16.70 -6.10
N GLY A 134 6.44 -16.59 -6.28
CA GLY A 134 7.34 -17.73 -6.41
C GLY A 134 7.35 -18.66 -5.20
N ARG A 135 7.00 -18.14 -4.03
CA ARG A 135 6.87 -18.89 -2.76
C ARG A 135 5.46 -19.39 -2.46
N GLY A 136 4.51 -19.18 -3.41
CA GLY A 136 3.14 -19.63 -3.27
C GLY A 136 2.23 -18.64 -2.53
N VAL A 137 2.70 -17.43 -2.20
CA VAL A 137 1.87 -16.35 -1.64
C VAL A 137 1.18 -15.64 -2.80
N ASN A 138 -0.03 -16.10 -3.17
CA ASN A 138 -0.75 -15.65 -4.36
C ASN A 138 -1.77 -14.54 -4.07
N ASN A 139 -2.08 -14.29 -2.81
CA ASN A 139 -3.05 -13.31 -2.35
C ASN A 139 -2.41 -11.96 -1.92
N ALA A 140 -1.17 -11.69 -2.37
CA ALA A 140 -0.49 -10.42 -2.20
C ALA A 140 -0.72 -9.51 -3.41
N ARG A 141 -1.07 -8.22 -3.16
CA ARG A 141 -1.31 -7.25 -4.23
C ARG A 141 -0.86 -5.84 -3.84
N TYR A 142 -0.56 -5.02 -4.84
CA TYR A 142 -0.34 -3.59 -4.67
C TYR A 142 -1.63 -2.87 -4.29
N ASP A 143 -1.54 -1.91 -3.36
CA ASP A 143 -2.64 -1.02 -3.01
C ASP A 143 -2.10 0.40 -2.77
N ILE A 144 -2.44 1.32 -3.67
CA ILE A 144 -2.03 2.72 -3.59
C ILE A 144 -2.62 3.43 -2.36
N THR A 145 -3.74 2.94 -1.83
CA THR A 145 -4.41 3.56 -0.68
C THR A 145 -3.80 3.15 0.67
N LEU A 146 -2.78 2.30 0.65
CA LEU A 146 -2.11 1.83 1.85
C LEU A 146 -1.18 2.92 2.41
N MET A 147 -1.76 3.86 3.16
CA MET A 147 -1.07 5.04 3.69
C MET A 147 -0.73 4.94 5.19
N ARG A 148 -1.07 3.83 5.86
CA ARG A 148 -0.83 3.65 7.29
C ARG A 148 0.66 3.77 7.65
N GLY A 149 0.95 4.44 8.77
CA GLY A 149 2.32 4.64 9.23
C GLY A 149 3.17 5.51 8.28
N PHE A 150 2.54 6.40 7.50
CA PHE A 150 3.25 7.23 6.51
C PHE A 150 4.41 8.02 7.12
N ASP A 151 4.23 8.55 8.32
CA ASP A 151 5.27 9.33 9.00
C ASP A 151 6.35 8.47 9.68
N TYR A 152 6.17 7.15 9.73
CA TYR A 152 7.07 6.23 10.42
C TYR A 152 7.88 5.35 9.45
N TYR A 153 7.21 4.71 8.48
CA TYR A 153 7.86 3.82 7.53
C TYR A 153 8.45 4.60 6.34
N THR A 154 9.59 4.14 5.82
CA THR A 154 10.34 4.79 4.73
C THR A 154 10.43 3.94 3.46
N GLY A 155 10.02 2.67 3.51
CA GLY A 155 10.09 1.72 2.42
C GLY A 155 8.79 0.94 2.20
N ILE A 156 8.92 -0.37 2.04
CA ILE A 156 7.79 -1.29 1.89
C ILE A 156 6.92 -1.27 3.15
N VAL A 157 5.62 -1.24 2.94
CA VAL A 157 4.59 -1.40 3.97
C VAL A 157 3.62 -2.48 3.54
N PHE A 158 3.05 -3.20 4.50
CA PHE A 158 2.01 -4.17 4.23
C PHE A 158 0.93 -4.15 5.30
N GLU A 159 -0.28 -4.50 4.91
CA GLU A 159 -1.38 -4.79 5.81
C GLU A 159 -2.16 -5.99 5.30
N ILE A 160 -2.67 -6.78 6.24
CA ILE A 160 -3.49 -7.94 5.94
C ILE A 160 -4.94 -7.62 6.25
N PHE A 161 -5.80 -7.87 5.29
CA PHE A 161 -7.24 -7.65 5.39
C PHE A 161 -7.97 -8.98 5.31
N ASP A 162 -8.97 -9.14 6.15
CA ASP A 162 -9.96 -10.19 6.05
C ASP A 162 -10.89 -9.90 4.85
N GLU A 163 -11.14 -10.91 4.01
CA GLU A 163 -12.06 -10.77 2.85
C GLU A 163 -13.54 -10.93 3.25
N ALA A 164 -13.85 -11.19 4.52
CA ALA A 164 -15.23 -11.21 4.98
C ALA A 164 -15.87 -9.82 4.84
N PRO A 165 -17.06 -9.70 4.19
CA PRO A 165 -17.65 -8.40 3.84
C PRO A 165 -17.93 -7.47 5.04
N GLN A 166 -18.12 -8.02 6.23
CA GLN A 166 -18.37 -7.28 7.45
C GLN A 166 -17.09 -6.70 8.07
N ASN A 167 -15.90 -7.19 7.69
CA ASN A 167 -14.63 -6.78 8.28
C ASN A 167 -13.85 -5.88 7.31
N LYS A 168 -13.89 -4.58 7.57
CA LYS A 168 -13.23 -3.56 6.73
C LYS A 168 -11.89 -3.07 7.31
N ARG A 169 -11.42 -3.67 8.40
CA ARG A 169 -10.19 -3.24 9.07
C ARG A 169 -9.07 -4.21 8.80
N ALA A 170 -7.85 -3.69 8.71
CA ALA A 170 -6.68 -4.53 8.71
C ALA A 170 -6.61 -5.37 10.00
N LEU A 171 -6.26 -6.63 9.86
CA LEU A 171 -6.01 -7.54 10.99
C LEU A 171 -4.72 -7.14 11.69
N PHE A 172 -3.66 -7.01 10.94
CA PHE A 172 -2.34 -6.53 11.37
C PHE A 172 -1.52 -6.11 10.14
N GLY A 173 -0.34 -5.59 10.37
CA GLY A 173 0.56 -5.19 9.31
C GLY A 173 1.89 -4.73 9.85
N GLY A 174 2.77 -4.31 8.97
CA GLY A 174 4.11 -3.85 9.28
C GLY A 174 4.72 -3.05 8.14
N GLY A 175 5.98 -2.73 8.28
CA GLY A 175 6.74 -2.02 7.27
C GLY A 175 8.16 -1.70 7.71
N ARG A 176 8.94 -1.17 6.75
CA ARG A 176 10.32 -0.78 6.96
C ARG A 176 10.48 0.73 7.03
#